data_81bfe55116e03982be50bbdc9ef7afdc
#
_entry.id   81bfe55116e03982be50bbdc9ef7afdc
#
_cell.length_a   1.000
_cell.length_b   1.000
_cell.length_c   1.000
_cell.angle_alpha   90.00
_cell.angle_beta   90.00
_cell.angle_gamma   90.00
#
_symmetry.space_group_name_H-M   'P 1'
#
loop_
_entity.id
_entity.type
_entity.pdbx_description
1 polymer ?
#
loop_
_entity_poly.entity_id
_entity_poly.type
_entity_poly.pdbx_seq_one_letter_code
_entity_poly.pdbx_strand_id
1 'polypeptide(L)'
;MTKTEQEGARHGLRLRDRPEFSRKTAPLTLAADAMVKDAVSEMAARNFGSVIVVDADNKVEGVVTERDVLRRLVNEGRDPATTPLRDIMTANPRTAHADDDMLEWLRMMSNERFRRLPVVDEDGRLIQVLTQGDFVSYTWPDLITQATSLGKATVMRNFPPVLIGAALLVYPLVLALALGAFS
;
A
#
# COMPACT_ATOMS: atom_id res chain seq x y z
N MET A 1 17.30 24.78 -2.46
CA MET A 1 16.12 24.09 -3.00
C MET A 1 14.96 25.04 -2.91
N THR A 2 14.44 25.47 -4.03
CA THR A 2 13.33 26.43 -4.13
C THR A 2 11.99 25.69 -3.89
N LYS A 3 10.98 26.43 -3.40
CA LYS A 3 9.62 25.92 -3.14
C LYS A 3 9.03 25.17 -4.36
N THR A 4 9.42 25.57 -5.57
CA THR A 4 9.03 24.97 -6.86
C THR A 4 9.62 23.57 -7.09
N GLU A 5 10.82 23.28 -6.58
CA GLU A 5 11.44 21.93 -6.68
C GLU A 5 10.78 20.94 -5.73
N GLN A 6 10.25 21.41 -4.59
CA GLN A 6 9.48 20.59 -3.66
C GLN A 6 8.06 20.29 -4.17
N GLU A 7 7.45 21.19 -4.91
CA GLU A 7 6.16 20.97 -5.57
C GLU A 7 6.27 20.00 -6.76
N GLY A 8 7.34 20.06 -7.54
CA GLY A 8 7.60 19.13 -8.64
C GLY A 8 7.85 17.67 -8.16
N ALA A 9 8.49 17.48 -7.00
CA ALA A 9 8.72 16.18 -6.41
C ALA A 9 7.45 15.52 -5.84
N ARG A 10 6.40 16.30 -5.54
CA ARG A 10 5.12 15.80 -5.02
C ARG A 10 4.18 15.27 -6.11
N HIS A 11 4.40 15.62 -7.38
CA HIS A 11 3.49 15.24 -8.49
C HIS A 11 3.42 13.73 -8.74
N GLY A 12 4.36 12.94 -8.25
CA GLY A 12 4.37 11.48 -8.38
C GLY A 12 3.79 10.71 -7.20
N LEU A 13 3.23 11.39 -6.19
CA LEU A 13 2.75 10.78 -4.96
C LEU A 13 1.23 10.83 -4.77
N ARG A 14 0.47 11.30 -5.77
CA ARG A 14 -0.99 11.30 -5.70
C ARG A 14 -1.57 9.90 -5.89
N LEU A 15 -2.69 9.61 -5.24
CA LEU A 15 -3.36 8.32 -5.34
C LEU A 15 -3.72 7.96 -6.80
N ARG A 16 -4.25 8.93 -7.57
CA ARG A 16 -4.65 8.71 -8.97
C ARG A 16 -3.50 8.36 -9.92
N ASP A 17 -2.27 8.82 -9.62
CA ASP A 17 -1.11 8.62 -10.48
C ASP A 17 -0.55 7.19 -10.37
N ARG A 18 -1.19 6.36 -9.55
CA ARG A 18 -0.79 4.97 -9.31
C ARG A 18 -1.42 4.02 -10.31
N PRO A 19 -0.63 3.14 -10.97
CA PRO A 19 -1.18 2.13 -11.88
C PRO A 19 -2.21 1.22 -11.21
N GLU A 20 -2.06 0.93 -9.90
CA GLU A 20 -3.07 0.16 -9.15
C GLU A 20 -4.41 0.87 -9.10
N PHE A 21 -4.40 2.20 -9.02
CA PHE A 21 -5.64 2.97 -8.99
C PHE A 21 -6.50 2.70 -10.23
N SER A 22 -5.89 2.64 -11.41
CA SER A 22 -6.58 2.42 -12.69
C SER A 22 -6.77 0.96 -13.07
N ARG A 23 -5.91 0.04 -12.56
CA ARG A 23 -5.92 -1.39 -12.95
C ARG A 23 -6.70 -2.28 -12.02
N LYS A 24 -7.10 -1.79 -10.84
CA LYS A 24 -7.88 -2.58 -9.89
C LYS A 24 -9.26 -2.91 -10.41
N THR A 25 -9.72 -4.11 -10.08
CA THR A 25 -11.12 -4.52 -10.23
C THR A 25 -12.02 -3.58 -9.43
N ALA A 26 -13.22 -3.32 -9.94
CA ALA A 26 -14.21 -2.52 -9.24
C ALA A 26 -14.45 -3.03 -7.82
N PRO A 27 -14.55 -2.14 -6.82
CA PRO A 27 -14.82 -2.53 -5.44
C PRO A 27 -16.13 -3.33 -5.32
N LEU A 28 -16.16 -4.25 -4.35
CA LEU A 28 -17.41 -4.90 -3.95
C LEU A 28 -18.21 -3.92 -3.11
N THR A 29 -19.43 -3.60 -3.56
CA THR A 29 -20.34 -2.69 -2.87
C THR A 29 -21.68 -3.39 -2.59
N LEU A 30 -22.26 -3.09 -1.44
CA LEU A 30 -23.61 -3.53 -1.03
C LEU A 30 -24.29 -2.41 -0.24
N ALA A 31 -25.63 -2.46 -0.18
CA ALA A 31 -26.41 -1.56 0.64
C ALA A 31 -26.33 -1.94 2.14
N ALA A 32 -26.61 -0.98 3.02
CA ALA A 32 -26.51 -1.16 4.47
C ALA A 32 -27.49 -2.20 5.06
N ASP A 33 -28.60 -2.46 4.37
CA ASP A 33 -29.62 -3.45 4.72
C ASP A 33 -29.37 -4.84 4.13
N ALA A 34 -28.36 -5.00 3.26
CA ALA A 34 -27.96 -6.31 2.76
C ALA A 34 -27.49 -7.22 3.90
N MET A 35 -27.76 -8.53 3.80
CA MET A 35 -27.42 -9.48 4.84
C MET A 35 -25.93 -9.83 4.81
N VAL A 36 -25.34 -10.04 5.99
CA VAL A 36 -23.94 -10.45 6.12
C VAL A 36 -23.64 -11.72 5.34
N LYS A 37 -24.60 -12.67 5.28
CA LYS A 37 -24.47 -13.90 4.51
C LYS A 37 -24.15 -13.62 3.03
N ASP A 38 -24.87 -12.66 2.42
CA ASP A 38 -24.68 -12.33 1.01
C ASP A 38 -23.33 -11.65 0.78
N ALA A 39 -22.96 -10.73 1.70
CA ALA A 39 -21.65 -10.09 1.66
C ALA A 39 -20.49 -11.09 1.77
N VAL A 40 -20.56 -12.03 2.70
CA VAL A 40 -19.54 -13.08 2.88
C VAL A 40 -19.47 -13.98 1.65
N SER A 41 -20.61 -14.34 1.04
CA SER A 41 -20.65 -15.15 -0.19
C SER A 41 -19.96 -14.45 -1.36
N GLU A 42 -20.25 -13.16 -1.56
CA GLU A 42 -19.61 -12.34 -2.61
C GLU A 42 -18.12 -12.12 -2.36
N MET A 43 -17.74 -11.85 -1.09
CA MET A 43 -16.32 -11.72 -0.69
C MET A 43 -15.56 -13.01 -1.00
N ALA A 44 -16.09 -14.16 -0.64
CA ALA A 44 -15.47 -15.46 -0.88
C ALA A 44 -15.37 -15.78 -2.38
N ALA A 45 -16.45 -15.56 -3.15
CA ALA A 45 -16.49 -15.84 -4.57
C ALA A 45 -15.48 -15.00 -5.38
N ARG A 46 -15.26 -13.75 -4.96
CA ARG A 46 -14.36 -12.81 -5.65
C ARG A 46 -13.00 -12.67 -5.00
N ASN A 47 -12.70 -13.40 -3.92
CA ASN A 47 -11.49 -13.28 -3.13
C ASN A 47 -11.26 -11.84 -2.63
N PHE A 48 -12.32 -11.19 -2.17
CA PHE A 48 -12.26 -9.85 -1.56
C PHE A 48 -12.27 -9.96 -0.03
N GLY A 49 -11.38 -9.26 0.65
CA GLY A 49 -11.31 -9.19 2.12
C GLY A 49 -12.15 -8.07 2.73
N SER A 50 -13.02 -7.42 1.94
CA SER A 50 -13.91 -6.35 2.41
C SER A 50 -15.01 -6.03 1.41
N VAL A 51 -16.12 -5.49 1.93
CA VAL A 51 -17.19 -4.86 1.16
C VAL A 51 -17.34 -3.41 1.61
N ILE A 52 -17.60 -2.51 0.69
CA ILE A 52 -17.95 -1.13 0.98
C ILE A 52 -19.46 -1.01 1.01
N VAL A 53 -19.95 -0.47 2.08
CA VAL A 53 -21.39 -0.20 2.24
C VAL A 53 -21.66 1.19 1.66
N VAL A 54 -22.59 1.24 0.70
CA VAL A 54 -22.93 2.47 -0.01
C VAL A 54 -24.44 2.70 -0.01
N ASP A 55 -24.85 3.97 -0.13
CA ASP A 55 -26.23 4.36 -0.34
C ASP A 55 -26.65 4.21 -1.82
N ALA A 56 -27.90 4.64 -2.13
CA ALA A 56 -28.46 4.60 -3.48
C ALA A 56 -27.72 5.50 -4.49
N ASP A 57 -27.02 6.52 -4.02
CA ASP A 57 -26.22 7.45 -4.81
C ASP A 57 -24.74 7.02 -4.92
N ASN A 58 -24.42 5.78 -4.47
CA ASN A 58 -23.05 5.23 -4.40
C ASN A 58 -22.12 6.00 -3.44
N LYS A 59 -22.66 6.70 -2.46
CA LYS A 59 -21.85 7.35 -1.41
C LYS A 59 -21.49 6.36 -0.32
N VAL A 60 -20.28 6.50 0.21
CA VAL A 60 -19.75 5.58 1.23
C VAL A 60 -20.40 5.82 2.58
N GLU A 61 -21.13 4.82 3.10
CA GLU A 61 -21.70 4.79 4.43
C GLU A 61 -20.85 4.01 5.43
N GLY A 62 -20.20 2.93 4.97
CA GLY A 62 -19.46 2.04 5.86
C GLY A 62 -18.47 1.13 5.13
N VAL A 63 -17.70 0.40 5.94
CA VAL A 63 -16.81 -0.68 5.50
C VAL A 63 -17.04 -1.89 6.40
N VAL A 64 -17.18 -3.07 5.78
CA VAL A 64 -17.15 -4.36 6.47
C VAL A 64 -15.95 -5.15 5.97
N THR A 65 -15.15 -5.67 6.90
CA THR A 65 -13.97 -6.48 6.63
C THR A 65 -14.14 -7.89 7.20
N GLU A 66 -13.30 -8.84 6.78
CA GLU A 66 -13.22 -10.18 7.39
C GLU A 66 -13.06 -10.11 8.93
N ARG A 67 -12.33 -9.11 9.42
CA ARG A 67 -12.17 -8.88 10.86
C ARG A 67 -13.48 -8.50 11.54
N ASP A 68 -14.31 -7.68 10.88
CA ASP A 68 -15.60 -7.27 11.42
C ASP A 68 -16.56 -8.46 11.49
N VAL A 69 -16.56 -9.32 10.46
CA VAL A 69 -17.32 -10.59 10.47
C VAL A 69 -16.89 -11.46 11.66
N LEU A 70 -15.59 -11.66 11.87
CA LEU A 70 -15.10 -12.46 13.00
C LEU A 70 -15.47 -11.85 14.36
N ARG A 71 -15.32 -10.55 14.53
CA ARG A 71 -15.49 -9.87 15.84
C ARG A 71 -16.93 -9.57 16.18
N ARG A 72 -17.73 -9.07 15.21
CA ARG A 72 -19.08 -8.53 15.46
C ARG A 72 -20.19 -9.47 15.06
N LEU A 73 -19.87 -10.54 14.30
CA LEU A 73 -20.83 -11.57 13.94
C LEU A 73 -20.51 -12.87 14.68
N VAL A 74 -19.37 -13.51 14.36
CA VAL A 74 -19.03 -14.86 14.87
C VAL A 74 -18.82 -14.84 16.39
N ASN A 75 -18.00 -13.92 16.90
CA ASN A 75 -17.71 -13.83 18.34
C ASN A 75 -18.95 -13.43 19.16
N GLU A 76 -19.91 -12.71 18.57
CA GLU A 76 -21.16 -12.30 19.21
C GLU A 76 -22.29 -13.31 19.00
N GLY A 77 -22.05 -14.41 18.27
CA GLY A 77 -23.05 -15.45 18.02
C GLY A 77 -24.25 -15.01 17.17
N ARG A 78 -24.05 -13.98 16.32
CA ARG A 78 -25.12 -13.46 15.46
C ARG A 78 -25.30 -14.38 14.23
N ASP A 79 -26.54 -14.50 13.76
CA ASP A 79 -26.85 -15.24 12.53
C ASP A 79 -26.58 -14.37 11.29
N PRO A 80 -25.70 -14.80 10.37
CA PRO A 80 -25.40 -14.05 9.15
C PRO A 80 -26.61 -13.89 8.21
N ALA A 81 -27.60 -14.76 8.30
CA ALA A 81 -28.78 -14.70 7.44
C ALA A 81 -29.78 -13.63 7.86
N THR A 82 -29.72 -13.17 9.10
CA THR A 82 -30.64 -12.17 9.68
C THR A 82 -29.96 -10.90 10.13
N THR A 83 -28.62 -10.85 10.12
CA THR A 83 -27.85 -9.66 10.52
C THR A 83 -27.56 -8.80 9.28
N PRO A 84 -28.05 -7.54 9.23
CA PRO A 84 -27.74 -6.61 8.15
C PRO A 84 -26.31 -6.02 8.32
N LEU A 85 -25.69 -5.57 7.23
CA LEU A 85 -24.33 -5.02 7.22
C LEU A 85 -24.19 -3.80 8.14
N ARG A 86 -25.22 -2.95 8.27
CA ARG A 86 -25.19 -1.78 9.16
C ARG A 86 -24.88 -2.13 10.61
N ASP A 87 -25.20 -3.34 11.07
CA ASP A 87 -25.01 -3.76 12.45
C ASP A 87 -23.56 -4.16 12.77
N ILE A 88 -22.78 -4.50 11.71
CA ILE A 88 -21.39 -4.93 11.88
C ILE A 88 -20.38 -4.03 11.17
N MET A 89 -20.82 -3.08 10.34
CA MET A 89 -19.91 -2.19 9.62
C MET A 89 -19.18 -1.21 10.53
N THR A 90 -18.06 -0.73 10.08
CA THR A 90 -17.44 0.51 10.57
C THR A 90 -18.07 1.64 9.80
N ALA A 91 -18.99 2.38 10.46
CA ALA A 91 -19.69 3.50 9.85
C ALA A 91 -18.78 4.72 9.69
N ASN A 92 -19.08 5.57 8.68
CA ASN A 92 -18.34 6.78 8.39
C ASN A 92 -16.81 6.56 8.35
N PRO A 93 -16.32 5.64 7.52
CA PRO A 93 -14.88 5.36 7.46
C PRO A 93 -14.12 6.57 6.93
N ARG A 94 -12.81 6.61 7.18
CA ARG A 94 -11.94 7.58 6.49
C ARG A 94 -12.03 7.35 4.99
N THR A 95 -12.21 8.42 4.23
CA THR A 95 -12.22 8.42 2.77
C THR A 95 -11.15 9.37 2.25
N ALA A 96 -10.56 9.03 1.12
CA ALA A 96 -9.56 9.84 0.43
C ALA A 96 -10.13 10.38 -0.89
N HIS A 97 -9.55 11.44 -1.40
CA HIS A 97 -9.75 11.90 -2.77
C HIS A 97 -8.60 11.43 -3.68
N ALA A 98 -8.88 11.30 -4.96
CA ALA A 98 -7.90 10.81 -5.93
C ALA A 98 -6.62 11.67 -6.02
N ASP A 99 -6.73 12.96 -5.67
CA ASP A 99 -5.61 13.92 -5.66
C ASP A 99 -4.80 13.96 -4.36
N ASP A 100 -5.23 13.21 -3.34
CA ASP A 100 -4.56 13.21 -2.04
C ASP A 100 -3.16 12.62 -2.11
N ASP A 101 -2.31 13.03 -1.17
CA ASP A 101 -0.94 12.53 -1.04
C ASP A 101 -0.93 11.09 -0.50
N MET A 102 -0.33 10.20 -1.26
CA MET A 102 -0.24 8.78 -0.93
C MET A 102 0.52 8.50 0.37
N LEU A 103 1.60 9.24 0.63
CA LEU A 103 2.44 8.99 1.82
C LEU A 103 1.74 9.44 3.09
N GLU A 104 0.96 10.51 3.02
CA GLU A 104 0.12 10.96 4.13
C GLU A 104 -0.90 9.88 4.50
N TRP A 105 -1.61 9.35 3.52
CA TRP A 105 -2.57 8.27 3.73
C TRP A 105 -1.92 6.98 4.24
N LEU A 106 -0.74 6.62 3.74
CA LEU A 106 0.00 5.46 4.26
C LEU A 106 0.35 5.62 5.74
N ARG A 107 0.79 6.81 6.15
CA ARG A 107 1.06 7.13 7.56
C ARG A 107 -0.22 7.03 8.41
N MET A 108 -1.31 7.60 7.91
CA MET A 108 -2.61 7.58 8.60
C MET A 108 -3.13 6.14 8.76
N MET A 109 -3.09 5.32 7.70
CA MET A 109 -3.46 3.91 7.75
C MET A 109 -2.64 3.12 8.75
N SER A 110 -1.34 3.42 8.85
CA SER A 110 -0.44 2.79 9.83
C SER A 110 -0.77 3.18 11.26
N ASN A 111 -0.97 4.47 11.51
CA ASN A 111 -1.23 5.01 12.85
C ASN A 111 -2.61 4.60 13.39
N GLU A 112 -3.64 4.68 12.56
CA GLU A 112 -5.02 4.36 12.92
C GLU A 112 -5.37 2.87 12.72
N ARG A 113 -4.43 2.07 12.20
CA ARG A 113 -4.53 0.60 12.02
C ARG A 113 -5.68 0.13 11.15
N PHE A 114 -6.08 0.91 10.17
CA PHE A 114 -7.01 0.45 9.13
C PHE A 114 -6.26 0.06 7.85
N ARG A 115 -6.83 -0.86 7.06
CA ARG A 115 -6.18 -1.46 5.89
C ARG A 115 -6.96 -1.28 4.59
N ARG A 116 -8.11 -0.63 4.64
CA ARG A 116 -8.98 -0.37 3.50
C ARG A 116 -9.27 1.11 3.48
N LEU A 117 -8.97 1.75 2.36
CA LEU A 117 -9.16 3.18 2.15
C LEU A 117 -10.08 3.36 0.95
N PRO A 118 -11.37 3.66 1.18
CA PRO A 118 -12.26 4.08 0.11
C PRO A 118 -11.78 5.42 -0.46
N VAL A 119 -11.69 5.50 -1.78
CA VAL A 119 -11.41 6.73 -2.51
C VAL A 119 -12.69 7.19 -3.17
N VAL A 120 -13.03 8.47 -2.95
CA VAL A 120 -14.30 9.07 -3.38
C VAL A 120 -14.07 10.25 -4.30
N ASP A 121 -15.09 10.61 -5.07
CA ASP A 121 -15.15 11.84 -5.83
C ASP A 121 -15.56 13.04 -4.94
N GLU A 122 -15.72 14.22 -5.54
CA GLU A 122 -16.11 15.46 -4.84
C GLU A 122 -17.53 15.39 -4.25
N ASP A 123 -18.38 14.51 -4.80
CA ASP A 123 -19.74 14.27 -4.30
C ASP A 123 -19.79 13.19 -3.20
N GLY A 124 -18.66 12.57 -2.86
CA GLY A 124 -18.55 11.49 -1.88
C GLY A 124 -18.90 10.10 -2.44
N ARG A 125 -19.00 9.94 -3.78
CA ARG A 125 -19.26 8.68 -4.43
C ARG A 125 -18.00 7.83 -4.52
N LEU A 126 -18.14 6.54 -4.26
CA LEU A 126 -17.03 5.59 -4.32
C LEU A 126 -16.45 5.47 -5.74
N ILE A 127 -15.14 5.72 -5.89
CA ILE A 127 -14.40 5.50 -7.12
C ILE A 127 -13.61 4.19 -7.03
N GLN A 128 -12.86 3.99 -5.93
CA GLN A 128 -11.96 2.85 -5.78
C GLN A 128 -11.72 2.55 -4.29
N VAL A 129 -11.13 1.39 -4.00
CA VAL A 129 -10.63 1.04 -2.67
C VAL A 129 -9.16 0.70 -2.74
N LEU A 130 -8.35 1.44 -2.01
CA LEU A 130 -6.94 1.15 -1.84
C LEU A 130 -6.69 0.32 -0.58
N THR A 131 -5.70 -0.55 -0.65
CA THR A 131 -5.28 -1.38 0.47
C THR A 131 -3.86 -1.04 0.87
N GLN A 132 -3.46 -1.34 2.08
CA GLN A 132 -2.09 -1.15 2.54
C GLN A 132 -1.07 -1.86 1.62
N GLY A 133 -1.42 -3.01 1.03
CA GLY A 133 -0.58 -3.73 0.08
C GLY A 133 -0.32 -2.94 -1.21
N ASP A 134 -1.28 -2.13 -1.67
CA ASP A 134 -1.12 -1.30 -2.86
C ASP A 134 -0.05 -0.23 -2.66
N PHE A 135 0.14 0.23 -1.44
CA PHE A 135 1.17 1.21 -1.11
C PHE A 135 2.56 0.56 -0.96
N VAL A 136 2.64 -0.67 -0.44
CA VAL A 136 3.91 -1.36 -0.22
C VAL A 136 4.58 -1.75 -1.53
N SER A 137 3.82 -2.18 -2.54
CA SER A 137 4.36 -2.57 -3.85
C SER A 137 5.08 -1.42 -4.58
N TYR A 138 4.85 -0.17 -4.16
CA TYR A 138 5.45 1.03 -4.75
C TYR A 138 6.66 1.57 -4.01
N THR A 139 6.63 1.55 -2.69
CA THR A 139 7.75 2.07 -1.90
C THR A 139 9.00 1.21 -2.04
N TRP A 140 8.82 -0.08 -2.37
CA TRP A 140 9.92 -1.02 -2.43
C TRP A 140 10.91 -0.76 -3.58
N PRO A 141 10.49 -0.55 -4.86
CA PRO A 141 11.41 -0.23 -5.95
C PRO A 141 12.16 1.10 -5.73
N ASP A 142 11.46 2.13 -5.25
CA ASP A 142 12.08 3.43 -5.00
C ASP A 142 13.09 3.38 -3.85
N LEU A 143 12.79 2.63 -2.79
CA LEU A 143 13.70 2.42 -1.67
C LEU A 143 14.95 1.64 -2.11
N ILE A 144 14.82 0.61 -2.95
CA ILE A 144 15.96 -0.13 -3.50
C ILE A 144 16.80 0.79 -4.39
N THR A 145 16.17 1.60 -5.24
CA THR A 145 16.87 2.54 -6.12
C THR A 145 17.64 3.59 -5.30
N GLN A 146 17.00 4.15 -4.25
CA GLN A 146 17.66 5.08 -3.33
C GLN A 146 18.80 4.41 -2.54
N ALA A 147 18.58 3.20 -2.02
CA ALA A 147 19.59 2.45 -1.30
C ALA A 147 20.80 2.11 -2.19
N THR A 148 20.55 1.72 -3.46
CA THR A 148 21.62 1.46 -4.42
C THR A 148 22.37 2.71 -4.84
N SER A 149 21.68 3.85 -4.98
CA SER A 149 22.31 5.14 -5.29
C SER A 149 23.16 5.65 -4.13
N LEU A 150 22.69 5.53 -2.90
CA LEU A 150 23.44 5.86 -1.69
C LEU A 150 24.63 4.92 -1.50
N GLY A 151 24.47 3.63 -1.75
CA GLY A 151 25.53 2.64 -1.72
C GLY A 151 26.63 2.97 -2.74
N LYS A 152 26.26 3.27 -3.98
CA LYS A 152 27.21 3.71 -5.03
C LYS A 152 27.93 5.00 -4.64
N ALA A 153 27.21 6.01 -4.14
CA ALA A 153 27.79 7.28 -3.73
C ALA A 153 28.79 7.11 -2.56
N THR A 154 28.47 6.22 -1.62
CA THR A 154 29.34 5.94 -0.47
C THR A 154 30.60 5.18 -0.89
N VAL A 155 30.47 4.17 -1.74
CA VAL A 155 31.61 3.39 -2.25
C VAL A 155 32.52 4.27 -3.12
N MET A 156 31.96 5.06 -4.05
CA MET A 156 32.76 5.95 -4.89
C MET A 156 33.45 7.07 -4.11
N ARG A 157 32.85 7.56 -3.01
CA ARG A 157 33.44 8.61 -2.19
C ARG A 157 34.55 8.10 -1.25
N ASN A 158 34.38 6.92 -0.68
CA ASN A 158 35.31 6.36 0.30
C ASN A 158 36.39 5.46 -0.36
N PHE A 159 36.11 4.90 -1.52
CA PHE A 159 37.04 4.07 -2.29
C PHE A 159 37.09 4.56 -3.74
N PRO A 160 37.92 5.56 -4.05
CA PRO A 160 38.08 6.02 -5.42
C PRO A 160 38.48 4.83 -6.30
N PRO A 161 37.97 4.75 -7.54
CA PRO A 161 38.19 3.60 -8.45
C PRO A 161 39.65 3.24 -8.67
N VAL A 162 40.56 4.22 -8.48
CA VAL A 162 42.00 4.02 -8.49
C VAL A 162 42.45 3.07 -7.37
N LEU A 163 41.90 3.17 -6.16
CA LEU A 163 42.28 2.28 -5.05
C LEU A 163 41.76 0.86 -5.27
N ILE A 164 40.57 0.70 -5.84
CA ILE A 164 40.01 -0.62 -6.20
C ILE A 164 40.84 -1.27 -7.30
N GLY A 165 41.20 -0.50 -8.32
CA GLY A 165 42.07 -0.98 -9.40
C GLY A 165 43.46 -1.36 -8.89
N ALA A 166 44.06 -0.55 -8.03
CA ALA A 166 45.32 -0.84 -7.38
C ALA A 166 45.28 -2.12 -6.53
N ALA A 167 44.21 -2.30 -5.72
CA ALA A 167 44.05 -3.51 -4.93
C ALA A 167 43.91 -4.78 -5.77
N LEU A 168 43.18 -4.71 -6.90
CA LEU A 168 43.00 -5.84 -7.83
C LEU A 168 44.31 -6.20 -8.53
N LEU A 169 45.27 -5.26 -8.74
CA LEU A 169 46.56 -5.52 -9.33
C LEU A 169 47.59 -6.00 -8.29
N VAL A 170 47.57 -5.43 -7.10
CA VAL A 170 48.55 -5.75 -6.04
C VAL A 170 48.27 -7.10 -5.39
N TYR A 171 46.98 -7.42 -5.17
CA TYR A 171 46.60 -8.67 -4.49
C TYR A 171 47.12 -9.95 -5.16
N PRO A 172 46.96 -10.17 -6.49
CA PRO A 172 47.50 -11.36 -7.15
C PRO A 172 49.03 -11.37 -7.18
N LEU A 173 49.66 -10.19 -7.24
CA LEU A 173 51.12 -10.09 -7.18
C LEU A 173 51.68 -10.51 -5.83
N VAL A 174 51.04 -10.06 -4.74
CA VAL A 174 51.39 -10.44 -3.36
C VAL A 174 51.17 -11.93 -3.14
N LEU A 175 50.04 -12.46 -3.66
CA LEU A 175 49.70 -13.87 -3.57
C LEU A 175 50.71 -14.73 -4.30
N ALA A 176 51.13 -14.33 -5.52
CA ALA A 176 52.16 -15.05 -6.31
C ALA A 176 53.52 -15.06 -5.60
N LEU A 177 53.92 -13.92 -5.02
CA LEU A 177 55.15 -13.83 -4.23
C LEU A 177 55.09 -14.69 -2.96
N ALA A 178 53.97 -14.71 -2.26
CA ALA A 178 53.78 -15.53 -1.05
C ALA A 178 53.82 -17.05 -1.38
N LEU A 179 53.21 -17.47 -2.49
CA LEU A 179 53.25 -18.88 -2.92
C LEU A 179 54.61 -19.31 -3.49
N GLY A 180 55.31 -18.38 -4.16
CA GLY A 180 56.67 -18.64 -4.68
C GLY A 180 57.75 -18.68 -3.60
N ALA A 181 57.51 -18.12 -2.43
CA ALA A 181 58.41 -18.18 -1.27
C ALA A 181 58.37 -19.52 -0.52
N PHE A 182 57.38 -20.38 -0.83
CA PHE A 182 57.21 -21.71 -0.24
C PHE A 182 57.62 -22.86 -1.17
N SER A 183 58.22 -22.56 -2.33
CA SER A 183 58.80 -23.53 -3.25
C SER A 183 60.32 -23.44 -3.18
#